data_01b5f1166d214aeb3d95798960e7b747
#
_entry.id   01b5f1166d214aeb3d95798960e7b747
#
_cell.length_a   1.000
_cell.length_b   1.000
_cell.length_c   1.000
_cell.angle_alpha   90.00
_cell.angle_beta   90.00
_cell.angle_gamma   90.00
#
_symmetry.space_group_name_H-M   'P 1'
#
loop_
_entity.id
_entity.type
_entity.pdbx_description
1 polymer ?
#
loop_
_entity_poly.entity_id
_entity_poly.type
_entity_poly.pdbx_seq_one_letter_code
_entity_poly.pdbx_strand_id
1 'polypeptide(L)'
;PVAQPRNLKEPETPMQKKIFDIVAKVVENDFFGIDTSFYKAGLSSISAMKLCVLISEEFGVTVKTSDIHENNTVEKLEKYVMLAPKLRTYEKREVYPLTGSQKGIFAECSKNPESTVYNIPFLFELDPAVDTRKLSDAVARMVSAHSYLLTQVYLDDNGEMVQRPGNETFVPEVIETTNEKFASQKESLVRPFKLEKGRLLRVAIYVTEDKKYLFTDFHHIIADGNSYDIIFEDINKAYMGEKLEKETYTGFDAALDEEQQMNEGKYKKAEKYYDSIFEG
;
A
#
# COMPACT_ATOMS: atom_id res chain seq x y z
N PRO A 1 -45.63 -6.37 -1.58
CA PRO A 1 -45.42 -5.84 -0.24
C PRO A 1 -44.50 -4.65 -0.34
N VAL A 2 -45.02 -3.45 -0.15
CA VAL A 2 -44.26 -2.21 -0.08
C VAL A 2 -43.47 -2.31 1.23
N ALA A 3 -42.14 -2.34 1.13
CA ALA A 3 -41.28 -2.30 2.31
C ALA A 3 -41.57 -1.00 3.07
N GLN A 4 -41.95 -1.12 4.34
CA GLN A 4 -42.11 0.06 5.20
C GLN A 4 -40.77 0.80 5.24
N PRO A 5 -40.73 2.15 5.19
CA PRO A 5 -39.50 2.90 5.33
C PRO A 5 -38.91 2.53 6.69
N ARG A 6 -37.73 1.88 6.67
CA ARG A 6 -36.94 1.67 7.88
C ARG A 6 -36.56 3.06 8.38
N ASN A 7 -37.01 3.40 9.59
CA ASN A 7 -36.60 4.63 10.26
C ASN A 7 -35.10 4.44 10.61
N LEU A 8 -34.22 4.85 9.71
CA LEU A 8 -32.77 4.75 9.90
C LEU A 8 -32.36 5.80 10.93
N LYS A 9 -31.59 5.41 11.91
CA LYS A 9 -31.04 6.32 12.91
C LYS A 9 -29.93 7.16 12.30
N GLU A 10 -30.10 8.48 12.25
CA GLU A 10 -29.13 9.40 11.65
C GLU A 10 -28.01 9.78 12.61
N PRO A 11 -26.83 10.25 12.10
CA PRO A 11 -25.75 10.77 12.92
C PRO A 11 -26.19 11.98 13.77
N GLU A 12 -25.94 11.89 15.09
CA GLU A 12 -26.29 12.92 16.06
C GLU A 12 -25.12 13.85 16.41
N THR A 13 -23.87 13.35 16.25
CA THR A 13 -22.67 14.14 16.54
C THR A 13 -21.84 14.41 15.29
N PRO A 14 -21.01 15.46 15.29
CA PRO A 14 -20.07 15.69 14.19
C PRO A 14 -19.12 14.51 13.93
N MET A 15 -18.72 13.79 14.98
CA MET A 15 -17.86 12.62 14.87
C MET A 15 -18.61 11.45 14.24
N GLN A 16 -19.86 11.19 14.66
CA GLN A 16 -20.70 10.18 14.02
C GLN A 16 -20.90 10.47 12.54
N LYS A 17 -21.12 11.75 12.18
CA LYS A 17 -21.26 12.13 10.79
C LYS A 17 -20.01 11.82 9.97
N LYS A 18 -18.83 12.18 10.47
CA LYS A 18 -17.55 11.87 9.80
C LYS A 18 -17.33 10.36 9.65
N ILE A 19 -17.56 9.58 10.71
CA ILE A 19 -17.47 8.12 10.66
C ILE A 19 -18.46 7.55 9.64
N PHE A 20 -19.70 8.03 9.65
CA PHE A 20 -20.74 7.62 8.70
C PHE A 20 -20.30 7.89 7.26
N ASP A 21 -19.84 9.10 6.96
CA ASP A 21 -19.40 9.52 5.62
C ASP A 21 -18.24 8.65 5.12
N ILE A 22 -17.26 8.34 6.00
CA ILE A 22 -16.14 7.44 5.68
C ILE A 22 -16.65 6.02 5.40
N VAL A 23 -17.51 5.48 6.26
CA VAL A 23 -18.08 4.13 6.06
C VAL A 23 -18.88 4.07 4.77
N ALA A 24 -19.78 5.04 4.52
CA ALA A 24 -20.59 5.12 3.31
C ALA A 24 -19.72 5.10 2.03
N LYS A 25 -18.63 5.86 2.04
CA LYS A 25 -17.64 5.88 0.94
C LYS A 25 -16.96 4.52 0.74
N VAL A 26 -16.62 3.83 1.84
CA VAL A 26 -15.90 2.55 1.78
C VAL A 26 -16.80 1.40 1.33
N VAL A 27 -18.09 1.41 1.76
CA VAL A 27 -19.06 0.37 1.39
C VAL A 27 -19.85 0.71 0.13
N GLU A 28 -19.65 1.90 -0.44
CA GLU A 28 -20.38 2.44 -1.61
C GLU A 28 -21.90 2.41 -1.42
N ASN A 29 -22.35 2.69 -0.19
CA ASN A 29 -23.76 2.64 0.22
C ASN A 29 -23.98 3.62 1.36
N ASP A 30 -24.92 4.54 1.21
CA ASP A 30 -25.32 5.53 2.22
C ASP A 30 -26.69 5.20 2.89
N PHE A 31 -27.30 4.08 2.52
CA PHE A 31 -28.60 3.67 3.02
C PHE A 31 -28.48 2.72 4.22
N PHE A 32 -27.95 3.22 5.35
CA PHE A 32 -27.87 2.51 6.63
C PHE A 32 -27.95 3.50 7.81
N GLY A 33 -28.33 3.01 9.00
CA GLY A 33 -28.37 3.82 10.23
C GLY A 33 -27.07 3.69 11.02
N ILE A 34 -26.84 4.63 11.97
CA ILE A 34 -25.64 4.61 12.83
C ILE A 34 -25.55 3.39 13.76
N ASP A 35 -26.64 2.67 13.94
CA ASP A 35 -26.76 1.41 14.69
C ASP A 35 -26.68 0.17 13.79
N THR A 36 -26.62 0.36 12.47
CA THR A 36 -26.50 -0.72 11.49
C THR A 36 -25.09 -1.28 11.47
N SER A 37 -24.94 -2.61 11.50
CA SER A 37 -23.65 -3.26 11.32
C SER A 37 -23.06 -2.94 9.95
N PHE A 38 -21.79 -2.54 9.91
CA PHE A 38 -21.06 -2.24 8.68
C PHE A 38 -21.08 -3.42 7.69
N TYR A 39 -21.02 -4.66 8.19
CA TYR A 39 -21.11 -5.85 7.34
C TYR A 39 -22.48 -6.00 6.68
N LYS A 40 -23.56 -5.55 7.33
CA LYS A 40 -24.89 -5.50 6.71
C LYS A 40 -25.01 -4.34 5.71
N ALA A 41 -24.22 -3.29 5.90
CA ALA A 41 -24.13 -2.18 4.95
C ALA A 41 -23.28 -2.50 3.71
N GLY A 42 -22.50 -3.59 3.74
CA GLY A 42 -21.68 -4.03 2.61
C GLY A 42 -20.16 -4.12 2.89
N LEU A 43 -19.71 -3.92 4.13
CA LEU A 43 -18.29 -4.02 4.48
C LEU A 43 -17.80 -5.45 4.28
N SER A 44 -16.73 -5.61 3.49
CA SER A 44 -15.98 -6.85 3.32
C SER A 44 -14.71 -6.85 4.19
N SER A 45 -14.02 -7.98 4.30
CA SER A 45 -12.74 -8.06 5.02
C SER A 45 -11.67 -7.16 4.39
N ILE A 46 -11.68 -7.02 3.07
CA ILE A 46 -10.73 -6.15 2.35
C ILE A 46 -11.07 -4.68 2.60
N SER A 47 -12.33 -4.30 2.44
CA SER A 47 -12.75 -2.91 2.68
C SER A 47 -12.66 -2.51 4.16
N ALA A 48 -12.66 -3.47 5.11
CA ALA A 48 -12.40 -3.20 6.52
C ALA A 48 -10.97 -2.71 6.77
N MET A 49 -9.98 -3.19 6.03
CA MET A 49 -8.60 -2.66 6.10
C MET A 49 -8.55 -1.20 5.64
N LYS A 50 -9.19 -0.88 4.51
CA LYS A 50 -9.31 0.50 4.02
C LYS A 50 -10.02 1.40 5.05
N LEU A 51 -11.07 0.90 5.69
CA LEU A 51 -11.78 1.62 6.74
C LEU A 51 -10.87 1.92 7.94
N CYS A 52 -10.04 0.97 8.38
CA CYS A 52 -9.07 1.18 9.46
C CYS A 52 -8.13 2.36 9.15
N VAL A 53 -7.57 2.40 7.96
CA VAL A 53 -6.65 3.46 7.54
C VAL A 53 -7.36 4.81 7.57
N LEU A 54 -8.51 4.94 6.91
CA LEU A 54 -9.25 6.20 6.83
C LEU A 54 -9.70 6.72 8.20
N ILE A 55 -10.16 5.84 9.10
CA ILE A 55 -10.53 6.22 10.46
C ILE A 55 -9.30 6.62 11.28
N SER A 56 -8.19 5.88 11.12
CA SER A 56 -6.94 6.20 11.81
C SER A 56 -6.40 7.58 11.42
N GLU A 57 -6.41 7.90 10.14
CA GLU A 57 -5.97 9.18 9.62
C GLU A 57 -6.89 10.34 10.03
N GLU A 58 -8.22 10.19 9.86
CA GLU A 58 -9.18 11.25 10.18
C GLU A 58 -9.16 11.65 11.66
N PHE A 59 -8.97 10.67 12.55
CA PHE A 59 -9.05 10.91 13.99
C PHE A 59 -7.70 10.87 14.72
N GLY A 60 -6.60 10.59 14.01
CA GLY A 60 -5.26 10.51 14.59
C GLY A 60 -5.12 9.39 15.63
N VAL A 61 -5.79 8.25 15.41
CA VAL A 61 -5.81 7.10 16.33
C VAL A 61 -5.42 5.81 15.63
N THR A 62 -4.95 4.83 16.39
CA THR A 62 -4.65 3.51 15.85
C THR A 62 -5.90 2.63 15.88
N VAL A 63 -6.36 2.20 14.69
CA VAL A 63 -7.50 1.30 14.52
C VAL A 63 -7.08 0.07 13.74
N LYS A 64 -7.42 -1.12 14.25
CA LYS A 64 -7.15 -2.41 13.61
C LYS A 64 -8.44 -3.03 13.07
N THR A 65 -8.29 -4.02 12.21
CA THR A 65 -9.46 -4.76 11.67
C THR A 65 -10.25 -5.47 12.75
N SER A 66 -9.59 -5.97 13.82
CA SER A 66 -10.27 -6.51 15.01
C SER A 66 -11.16 -5.46 15.69
N ASP A 67 -10.68 -4.23 15.78
CA ASP A 67 -11.42 -3.15 16.44
C ASP A 67 -12.66 -2.76 15.62
N ILE A 68 -12.56 -2.74 14.29
CA ILE A 68 -13.73 -2.56 13.40
C ILE A 68 -14.72 -3.70 13.55
N HIS A 69 -14.22 -4.94 13.70
CA HIS A 69 -15.08 -6.10 13.87
C HIS A 69 -15.88 -6.03 15.17
N GLU A 70 -15.25 -5.66 16.26
CA GLU A 70 -15.88 -5.51 17.58
C GLU A 70 -16.80 -4.29 17.65
N ASN A 71 -16.39 -3.18 17.00
CA ASN A 71 -17.08 -1.89 16.99
C ASN A 71 -17.74 -1.62 15.63
N ASN A 72 -18.49 -2.57 15.11
CA ASN A 72 -18.98 -2.61 13.73
C ASN A 72 -20.25 -1.76 13.45
N THR A 73 -20.48 -0.70 14.20
CA THR A 73 -21.51 0.33 13.95
C THR A 73 -20.92 1.71 14.21
N VAL A 74 -21.52 2.75 13.62
CA VAL A 74 -21.04 4.14 13.82
C VAL A 74 -21.02 4.52 15.30
N GLU A 75 -22.07 4.18 16.04
CA GLU A 75 -22.16 4.47 17.49
C GLU A 75 -21.07 3.78 18.31
N LYS A 76 -20.76 2.53 18.00
CA LYS A 76 -19.70 1.78 18.70
C LYS A 76 -18.33 2.27 18.33
N LEU A 77 -18.12 2.53 17.02
CA LEU A 77 -16.83 2.99 16.52
C LEU A 77 -16.50 4.39 17.04
N GLU A 78 -17.49 5.29 17.16
CA GLU A 78 -17.30 6.59 17.81
C GLU A 78 -16.73 6.42 19.22
N LYS A 79 -17.38 5.58 20.05
CA LYS A 79 -16.95 5.33 21.44
C LYS A 79 -15.55 4.75 21.50
N TYR A 80 -15.22 3.84 20.59
CA TYR A 80 -13.88 3.26 20.47
C TYR A 80 -12.86 4.33 20.10
N VAL A 81 -13.10 5.12 19.05
CA VAL A 81 -12.20 6.18 18.56
C VAL A 81 -11.88 7.21 19.64
N MET A 82 -12.86 7.57 20.47
CA MET A 82 -12.65 8.49 21.60
C MET A 82 -11.65 7.98 22.65
N LEU A 83 -11.48 6.67 22.76
CA LEU A 83 -10.62 6.00 23.75
C LEU A 83 -9.41 5.30 23.12
N ALA A 84 -9.39 5.23 21.78
CA ALA A 84 -8.35 4.52 21.03
C ALA A 84 -6.96 5.16 21.25
N PRO A 85 -5.90 4.35 21.23
CA PRO A 85 -4.54 4.86 21.28
C PRO A 85 -4.31 5.86 20.15
N LYS A 86 -3.61 6.96 20.44
CA LYS A 86 -3.22 7.91 19.41
C LYS A 86 -2.34 7.23 18.36
N LEU A 87 -2.49 7.64 17.12
CA LEU A 87 -1.61 7.22 16.04
C LEU A 87 -0.17 7.61 16.41
N ARG A 88 0.72 6.63 16.36
CA ARG A 88 2.13 6.89 16.64
C ARG A 88 2.73 7.67 15.47
N THR A 89 3.42 8.73 15.78
CA THR A 89 4.22 9.48 14.82
C THR A 89 5.69 9.29 15.18
N TYR A 90 6.51 9.11 14.16
CA TYR A 90 7.93 8.89 14.33
C TYR A 90 8.73 10.05 13.77
N GLU A 91 9.82 10.40 14.43
CA GLU A 91 10.78 11.35 13.87
C GLU A 91 11.41 10.76 12.61
N LYS A 92 11.49 11.57 11.55
CA LYS A 92 12.14 11.16 10.31
C LYS A 92 13.63 10.91 10.55
N ARG A 93 14.11 9.80 9.98
CA ARG A 93 15.52 9.39 10.03
C ARG A 93 16.10 9.38 8.63
N GLU A 94 17.41 9.45 8.50
CA GLU A 94 18.10 9.23 7.23
C GLU A 94 18.16 7.73 6.89
N VAL A 95 18.22 6.88 7.91
CA VAL A 95 18.31 5.42 7.83
C VAL A 95 17.28 4.79 8.75
N TYR A 96 16.62 3.76 8.26
CA TYR A 96 15.56 3.04 8.96
C TYR A 96 15.88 1.54 9.01
N PRO A 97 15.42 0.81 10.03
CA PRO A 97 15.51 -0.64 10.03
C PRO A 97 14.65 -1.24 8.92
N LEU A 98 14.90 -2.50 8.55
CA LEU A 98 13.94 -3.30 7.82
C LEU A 98 12.95 -3.95 8.79
N THR A 99 11.70 -4.12 8.35
CA THR A 99 10.75 -4.99 9.05
C THR A 99 11.22 -6.46 9.02
N GLY A 100 10.69 -7.31 9.88
CA GLY A 100 11.00 -8.75 9.87
C GLY A 100 10.70 -9.41 8.53
N SER A 101 9.58 -9.04 7.89
CA SER A 101 9.24 -9.52 6.55
C SER A 101 10.27 -9.09 5.50
N GLN A 102 10.68 -7.83 5.52
CA GLN A 102 11.69 -7.30 4.60
C GLN A 102 13.05 -7.96 4.81
N LYS A 103 13.46 -8.23 6.07
CA LYS A 103 14.69 -8.97 6.39
C LYS A 103 14.66 -10.39 5.80
N GLY A 104 13.52 -11.07 5.89
CA GLY A 104 13.34 -12.39 5.29
C GLY A 104 13.50 -12.37 3.77
N ILE A 105 12.85 -11.42 3.09
CA ILE A 105 12.95 -11.23 1.64
C ILE A 105 14.40 -10.89 1.24
N PHE A 106 15.04 -9.95 1.95
CA PHE A 106 16.42 -9.56 1.68
C PHE A 106 17.38 -10.75 1.79
N ALA A 107 17.26 -11.54 2.88
CA ALA A 107 18.09 -12.71 3.10
C ALA A 107 17.92 -13.77 2.00
N GLU A 108 16.69 -14.00 1.54
CA GLU A 108 16.42 -14.96 0.46
C GLU A 108 16.98 -14.46 -0.88
N CYS A 109 16.77 -13.19 -1.23
CA CYS A 109 17.33 -12.58 -2.43
C CYS A 109 18.88 -12.59 -2.43
N SER A 110 19.50 -12.41 -1.25
CA SER A 110 20.95 -12.46 -1.12
C SER A 110 21.53 -13.86 -1.37
N LYS A 111 20.76 -14.92 -1.04
CA LYS A 111 21.15 -16.30 -1.36
C LYS A 111 20.97 -16.63 -2.85
N ASN A 112 19.93 -16.05 -3.46
CA ASN A 112 19.52 -16.34 -4.83
C ASN A 112 19.42 -15.04 -5.66
N PRO A 113 20.54 -14.33 -5.95
CA PRO A 113 20.52 -13.00 -6.54
C PRO A 113 19.98 -12.95 -7.98
N GLU A 114 19.92 -14.08 -8.67
CA GLU A 114 19.35 -14.20 -10.02
C GLU A 114 17.88 -14.61 -10.00
N SER A 115 17.26 -14.74 -8.83
CA SER A 115 15.85 -15.10 -8.70
C SER A 115 14.94 -13.90 -8.98
N THR A 116 13.83 -14.17 -9.67
CA THR A 116 12.75 -13.19 -9.90
C THR A 116 11.50 -13.50 -9.07
N VAL A 117 11.60 -14.38 -8.06
CA VAL A 117 10.45 -14.84 -7.26
C VAL A 117 9.75 -13.71 -6.51
N TYR A 118 10.48 -12.64 -6.18
CA TYR A 118 9.96 -11.44 -5.53
C TYR A 118 9.71 -10.27 -6.49
N ASN A 119 9.76 -10.51 -7.78
CA ASN A 119 9.30 -9.54 -8.76
C ASN A 119 7.77 -9.63 -8.87
N ILE A 120 7.12 -8.50 -9.07
CA ILE A 120 5.68 -8.41 -9.29
C ILE A 120 5.46 -7.63 -10.57
N PRO A 121 5.52 -8.31 -11.73
CA PRO A 121 5.39 -7.70 -13.02
C PRO A 121 3.94 -7.63 -13.46
N PHE A 122 3.59 -6.51 -14.12
CA PHE A 122 2.35 -6.36 -14.89
C PHE A 122 2.67 -5.84 -16.27
N LEU A 123 1.94 -6.31 -17.25
CA LEU A 123 1.99 -5.82 -18.62
C LEU A 123 0.55 -5.60 -19.12
N PHE A 124 0.20 -4.34 -19.31
CA PHE A 124 -1.12 -3.92 -19.80
C PHE A 124 -1.02 -3.50 -21.25
N GLU A 125 -1.88 -4.02 -22.10
CA GLU A 125 -2.14 -3.44 -23.42
C GLU A 125 -3.07 -2.24 -23.22
N LEU A 126 -2.66 -1.09 -23.71
CA LEU A 126 -3.35 0.18 -23.53
C LEU A 126 -4.31 0.45 -24.70
N ASP A 127 -5.36 1.24 -24.43
CA ASP A 127 -6.19 1.77 -25.51
C ASP A 127 -5.33 2.60 -26.48
N PRO A 128 -5.49 2.46 -27.79
CA PRO A 128 -4.75 3.24 -28.79
C PRO A 128 -4.84 4.76 -28.61
N ALA A 129 -5.92 5.26 -28.02
CA ALA A 129 -6.13 6.68 -27.75
C ALA A 129 -5.30 7.22 -26.56
N VAL A 130 -4.64 6.35 -25.78
CA VAL A 130 -3.83 6.79 -24.63
C VAL A 130 -2.67 7.66 -25.11
N ASP A 131 -2.57 8.86 -24.52
CA ASP A 131 -1.42 9.74 -24.71
C ASP A 131 -0.26 9.26 -23.82
N THR A 132 0.80 8.79 -24.43
CA THR A 132 1.96 8.20 -23.75
C THR A 132 2.77 9.22 -22.94
N ARG A 133 2.81 10.49 -23.36
CA ARG A 133 3.48 11.55 -22.60
C ARG A 133 2.70 11.87 -21.32
N LYS A 134 1.37 12.01 -21.47
CA LYS A 134 0.48 12.21 -20.32
C LYS A 134 0.52 11.03 -19.36
N LEU A 135 0.61 9.79 -19.87
CA LEU A 135 0.76 8.60 -19.04
C LEU A 135 2.11 8.59 -18.31
N SER A 136 3.20 8.95 -19.00
CA SER A 136 4.53 9.07 -18.39
C SER A 136 4.54 10.09 -17.25
N ASP A 137 3.91 11.26 -17.44
CA ASP A 137 3.74 12.26 -16.39
C ASP A 137 2.88 11.73 -15.23
N ALA A 138 1.79 11.03 -15.53
CA ALA A 138 0.91 10.42 -14.52
C ALA A 138 1.67 9.42 -13.64
N VAL A 139 2.49 8.55 -14.24
CA VAL A 139 3.34 7.61 -13.50
C VAL A 139 4.38 8.34 -12.64
N ALA A 140 5.03 9.37 -13.19
CA ALA A 140 5.99 10.17 -12.44
C ALA A 140 5.34 10.85 -11.21
N ARG A 141 4.13 11.38 -11.37
CA ARG A 141 3.35 11.99 -10.29
C ARG A 141 2.93 10.96 -9.25
N MET A 142 2.50 9.77 -9.66
CA MET A 142 2.18 8.68 -8.75
C MET A 142 3.40 8.29 -7.92
N VAL A 143 4.56 8.05 -8.52
CA VAL A 143 5.79 7.71 -7.77
C VAL A 143 6.21 8.86 -6.83
N SER A 144 5.99 10.12 -7.24
CA SER A 144 6.26 11.27 -6.36
C SER A 144 5.31 11.36 -5.16
N ALA A 145 4.06 10.93 -5.32
CA ALA A 145 3.08 10.85 -4.22
C ALA A 145 3.42 9.69 -3.26
N HIS A 146 3.87 8.56 -3.81
CA HIS A 146 4.26 7.35 -3.09
C HIS A 146 5.80 7.22 -3.05
N SER A 147 6.45 8.17 -2.40
CA SER A 147 7.92 8.27 -2.40
C SER A 147 8.63 7.05 -1.79
N TYR A 148 7.93 6.25 -0.99
CA TYR A 148 8.44 4.98 -0.46
C TYR A 148 8.83 3.99 -1.58
N LEU A 149 8.21 4.07 -2.76
CA LEU A 149 8.59 3.26 -3.93
C LEU A 149 10.03 3.48 -4.40
N LEU A 150 10.66 4.59 -4.01
CA LEU A 150 12.06 4.91 -4.32
C LEU A 150 13.03 4.48 -3.23
N THR A 151 12.58 3.71 -2.25
CA THR A 151 13.40 3.20 -1.15
C THR A 151 14.62 2.46 -1.67
N GLN A 152 15.76 2.72 -1.03
CA GLN A 152 17.01 2.00 -1.21
C GLN A 152 17.23 1.08 -0.01
N VAL A 153 17.59 -0.18 -0.28
CA VAL A 153 17.88 -1.20 0.73
C VAL A 153 19.32 -1.60 0.60
N TYR A 154 20.04 -1.71 1.71
CA TYR A 154 21.48 -2.04 1.69
C TYR A 154 21.95 -2.59 3.04
N LEU A 155 23.19 -3.09 3.07
CA LEU A 155 23.89 -3.36 4.33
C LEU A 155 24.66 -2.10 4.73
N ASP A 156 24.52 -1.68 5.98
CA ASP A 156 25.28 -0.57 6.55
C ASP A 156 26.73 -1.01 6.88
N ASP A 157 27.53 -0.07 7.40
CA ASP A 157 28.94 -0.33 7.77
C ASP A 157 29.09 -1.37 8.91
N ASN A 158 28.01 -1.64 9.65
CA ASN A 158 27.98 -2.66 10.70
C ASN A 158 27.48 -4.01 10.18
N GLY A 159 27.09 -4.11 8.90
CA GLY A 159 26.49 -5.29 8.30
C GLY A 159 25.02 -5.48 8.61
N GLU A 160 24.33 -4.45 9.14
CA GLU A 160 22.90 -4.49 9.39
C GLU A 160 22.11 -4.16 8.12
N MET A 161 21.01 -4.89 7.93
CA MET A 161 20.07 -4.64 6.82
C MET A 161 19.23 -3.43 7.12
N VAL A 162 19.40 -2.38 6.33
CA VAL A 162 18.74 -1.08 6.52
C VAL A 162 18.12 -0.56 5.22
N GLN A 163 17.25 0.43 5.37
CA GLN A 163 16.64 1.13 4.25
C GLN A 163 16.72 2.64 4.42
N ARG A 164 16.65 3.37 3.32
CA ARG A 164 16.61 4.83 3.32
C ARG A 164 15.75 5.36 2.18
N PRO A 165 15.23 6.60 2.32
CA PRO A 165 14.55 7.29 1.21
C PRO A 165 15.49 7.47 0.02
N GLY A 166 14.99 7.19 -1.18
CA GLY A 166 15.66 7.59 -2.41
C GLY A 166 15.36 9.05 -2.73
N ASN A 167 16.36 9.80 -3.18
CA ASN A 167 16.25 11.22 -3.50
C ASN A 167 16.12 11.49 -5.00
N GLU A 168 15.90 10.46 -5.79
CA GLU A 168 15.87 10.56 -7.25
C GLU A 168 14.47 10.92 -7.76
N THR A 169 14.45 11.72 -8.83
CA THR A 169 13.23 11.89 -9.63
C THR A 169 13.03 10.67 -10.49
N PHE A 170 11.82 10.14 -10.50
CA PHE A 170 11.45 9.01 -11.36
C PHE A 170 10.65 9.49 -12.55
N VAL A 171 11.08 9.06 -13.74
CA VAL A 171 10.33 9.23 -14.98
C VAL A 171 10.39 7.90 -15.72
N PRO A 172 9.25 7.31 -16.11
CA PRO A 172 9.25 6.07 -16.88
C PRO A 172 9.83 6.30 -18.28
N GLU A 173 10.48 5.28 -18.81
CA GLU A 173 10.97 5.30 -20.19
C GLU A 173 9.80 5.11 -21.17
N VAL A 174 9.78 5.91 -22.25
CA VAL A 174 8.89 5.70 -23.40
C VAL A 174 9.76 5.12 -24.52
N ILE A 175 9.49 3.89 -24.91
CA ILE A 175 10.30 3.11 -25.82
C ILE A 175 9.51 2.85 -27.11
N GLU A 176 9.94 3.47 -28.20
CA GLU A 176 9.44 3.15 -29.53
C GLU A 176 10.12 1.89 -30.05
N THR A 177 9.35 0.93 -30.53
CA THR A 177 9.86 -0.37 -30.98
C THR A 177 8.93 -0.98 -32.02
N THR A 178 9.31 -2.10 -32.63
CA THR A 178 8.42 -2.83 -33.56
C THR A 178 7.67 -3.95 -32.82
N ASN A 179 6.54 -4.39 -33.38
CA ASN A 179 5.79 -5.53 -32.85
C ASN A 179 6.66 -6.78 -32.73
N GLU A 180 7.48 -7.05 -33.74
CA GLU A 180 8.38 -8.20 -33.78
C GLU A 180 9.44 -8.10 -32.66
N LYS A 181 10.08 -6.93 -32.52
CA LYS A 181 11.11 -6.71 -31.49
C LYS A 181 10.49 -6.76 -30.09
N PHE A 182 9.34 -6.15 -29.89
CA PHE A 182 8.65 -6.22 -28.59
C PHE A 182 8.29 -7.66 -28.24
N ALA A 183 7.71 -8.43 -29.18
CA ALA A 183 7.36 -9.83 -28.97
C ALA A 183 8.58 -10.69 -28.58
N SER A 184 9.73 -10.46 -29.22
CA SER A 184 10.98 -11.17 -28.92
C SER A 184 11.59 -10.82 -27.56
N GLN A 185 11.31 -9.63 -27.02
CA GLN A 185 11.86 -9.13 -25.76
C GLN A 185 10.92 -9.30 -24.57
N LYS A 186 9.65 -9.58 -24.81
CA LYS A 186 8.58 -9.58 -23.80
C LYS A 186 8.92 -10.44 -22.58
N GLU A 187 9.46 -11.63 -22.79
CA GLU A 187 9.82 -12.55 -21.70
C GLU A 187 11.04 -12.07 -20.90
N SER A 188 11.91 -11.27 -21.49
CA SER A 188 13.11 -10.71 -20.84
C SER A 188 12.86 -9.39 -20.10
N LEU A 189 11.63 -8.88 -20.10
CA LEU A 189 11.29 -7.66 -19.34
C LEU A 189 11.42 -7.90 -17.84
N VAL A 190 11.03 -9.09 -17.38
CA VAL A 190 11.18 -9.49 -15.98
C VAL A 190 12.60 -10.00 -15.78
N ARG A 191 13.34 -9.32 -14.93
CA ARG A 191 14.74 -9.66 -14.62
C ARG A 191 15.01 -9.42 -13.14
N PRO A 192 16.00 -10.08 -12.53
CA PRO A 192 16.33 -9.89 -11.12
C PRO A 192 16.55 -8.43 -10.76
N PHE A 193 16.16 -8.05 -9.56
CA PHE A 193 16.52 -6.77 -8.96
C PHE A 193 17.82 -6.92 -8.17
N LYS A 194 18.69 -5.92 -8.27
CA LYS A 194 19.88 -5.80 -7.42
C LYS A 194 19.53 -4.92 -6.22
N LEU A 195 19.15 -5.54 -5.09
CA LEU A 195 18.63 -4.85 -3.93
C LEU A 195 19.52 -3.70 -3.46
N GLU A 196 20.83 -3.93 -3.36
CA GLU A 196 21.77 -2.97 -2.80
C GLU A 196 22.22 -1.86 -3.78
N LYS A 197 21.95 -2.00 -5.07
CA LYS A 197 22.57 -1.14 -6.11
C LYS A 197 21.60 -0.54 -7.11
N GLY A 198 20.32 -0.76 -6.96
CA GLY A 198 19.37 -0.37 -8.00
C GLY A 198 18.04 0.13 -7.46
N ARG A 199 17.26 0.68 -8.39
CA ARG A 199 15.85 0.95 -8.14
C ARG A 199 15.10 -0.37 -8.01
N LEU A 200 14.15 -0.42 -7.08
CA LEU A 200 13.32 -1.58 -6.81
C LEU A 200 11.99 -1.53 -7.58
N LEU A 201 11.90 -0.62 -8.52
CA LEU A 201 10.80 -0.52 -9.47
C LEU A 201 11.34 -0.31 -10.90
N ARG A 202 10.60 -0.83 -11.87
CA ARG A 202 10.77 -0.60 -13.31
C ARG A 202 9.41 -0.24 -13.88
N VAL A 203 9.34 0.84 -14.62
CA VAL A 203 8.15 1.20 -15.40
C VAL A 203 8.61 1.68 -16.75
N ALA A 204 8.01 1.12 -17.80
CA ALA A 204 8.26 1.51 -19.18
C ALA A 204 6.96 1.52 -19.98
N ILE A 205 6.86 2.44 -20.93
CA ILE A 205 5.77 2.53 -21.89
C ILE A 205 6.33 2.13 -23.25
N TYR A 206 5.85 1.04 -23.79
CA TYR A 206 6.24 0.57 -25.12
C TYR A 206 5.21 1.03 -26.17
N VAL A 207 5.73 1.56 -27.28
CA VAL A 207 4.92 1.99 -28.42
C VAL A 207 5.39 1.20 -29.63
N THR A 208 4.52 0.37 -30.17
CA THR A 208 4.75 -0.38 -31.41
C THR A 208 4.00 0.27 -32.56
N GLU A 209 3.99 -0.34 -33.74
CA GLU A 209 3.31 0.20 -34.95
C GLU A 209 1.79 0.37 -34.75
N ASP A 210 1.18 -0.52 -33.96
CA ASP A 210 -0.29 -0.59 -33.80
C ASP A 210 -0.75 -0.68 -32.36
N LYS A 211 0.17 -0.87 -31.38
CA LYS A 211 -0.15 -1.09 -29.99
C LYS A 211 0.71 -0.27 -29.04
N LYS A 212 0.18 -0.06 -27.84
CA LYS A 212 0.88 0.56 -26.72
C LYS A 212 0.78 -0.35 -25.50
N TYR A 213 1.84 -0.40 -24.71
CA TYR A 213 1.87 -1.21 -23.51
C TYR A 213 2.46 -0.41 -22.34
N LEU A 214 1.88 -0.61 -21.16
CA LEU A 214 2.49 -0.21 -19.89
C LEU A 214 3.07 -1.46 -19.23
N PHE A 215 4.37 -1.50 -19.07
CA PHE A 215 5.07 -2.49 -18.25
C PHE A 215 5.40 -1.89 -16.91
N THR A 216 5.09 -2.61 -15.84
CA THR A 216 5.51 -2.29 -14.47
C THR A 216 6.09 -3.53 -13.83
N ASP A 217 7.13 -3.38 -13.02
CA ASP A 217 7.72 -4.45 -12.23
C ASP A 217 8.23 -3.85 -10.93
N PHE A 218 7.70 -4.33 -9.81
CA PHE A 218 8.07 -3.87 -8.48
C PHE A 218 8.66 -5.03 -7.69
N HIS A 219 9.66 -4.74 -6.87
CA HIS A 219 10.16 -5.74 -5.95
C HIS A 219 9.27 -5.81 -4.70
N HIS A 220 8.96 -7.03 -4.27
CA HIS A 220 8.04 -7.28 -3.14
C HIS A 220 8.50 -6.68 -1.80
N ILE A 221 9.76 -6.24 -1.69
CA ILE A 221 10.30 -5.60 -0.48
C ILE A 221 9.78 -4.17 -0.28
N ILE A 222 9.28 -3.51 -1.36
CA ILE A 222 8.76 -2.13 -1.33
C ILE A 222 7.25 -2.03 -1.57
N ALA A 223 6.62 -3.09 -2.04
CA ALA A 223 5.19 -3.11 -2.36
C ALA A 223 4.63 -4.53 -2.20
N ASP A 224 3.35 -4.65 -1.90
CA ASP A 224 2.63 -5.91 -1.78
C ASP A 224 1.36 -5.91 -2.66
N GLY A 225 0.56 -6.99 -2.59
CA GLY A 225 -0.65 -7.12 -3.39
C GLY A 225 -1.65 -5.98 -3.20
N ASN A 226 -1.77 -5.41 -2.01
CA ASN A 226 -2.70 -4.32 -1.73
C ASN A 226 -2.19 -2.97 -2.28
N SER A 227 -0.89 -2.81 -2.41
CA SER A 227 -0.27 -1.59 -2.94
C SER A 227 -0.63 -1.34 -4.41
N TYR A 228 -0.91 -2.40 -5.18
CA TYR A 228 -1.15 -2.27 -6.63
C TYR A 228 -2.47 -1.59 -6.97
N ASP A 229 -3.52 -1.88 -6.24
CA ASP A 229 -4.81 -1.23 -6.44
C ASP A 229 -4.67 0.29 -6.28
N ILE A 230 -3.93 0.72 -5.24
CA ILE A 230 -3.65 2.13 -4.98
C ILE A 230 -2.78 2.72 -6.09
N ILE A 231 -1.70 2.05 -6.48
CA ILE A 231 -0.76 2.50 -7.52
C ILE A 231 -1.50 2.72 -8.85
N PHE A 232 -2.30 1.75 -9.29
CA PHE A 232 -3.00 1.87 -10.59
C PHE A 232 -4.17 2.84 -10.52
N GLU A 233 -4.88 2.93 -9.40
CA GLU A 233 -5.91 3.95 -9.18
C GLU A 233 -5.30 5.36 -9.27
N ASP A 234 -4.16 5.59 -8.65
CA ASP A 234 -3.50 6.88 -8.61
C ASP A 234 -2.81 7.23 -9.95
N ILE A 235 -2.33 6.25 -10.72
CA ILE A 235 -1.93 6.48 -12.12
C ILE A 235 -3.14 6.98 -12.93
N ASN A 236 -4.31 6.37 -12.79
CA ASN A 236 -5.52 6.78 -13.49
C ASN A 236 -5.97 8.18 -13.07
N LYS A 237 -6.02 8.48 -11.77
CA LYS A 237 -6.35 9.83 -11.26
C LYS A 237 -5.39 10.88 -11.81
N ALA A 238 -4.08 10.61 -11.75
CA ALA A 238 -3.07 11.50 -12.28
C ALA A 238 -3.22 11.71 -13.79
N TYR A 239 -3.51 10.63 -14.53
CA TYR A 239 -3.78 10.71 -15.97
C TYR A 239 -5.02 11.55 -16.28
N MET A 240 -6.06 11.50 -15.46
CA MET A 240 -7.25 12.35 -15.57
C MET A 240 -7.00 13.80 -15.13
N GLY A 241 -5.83 14.12 -14.61
CA GLY A 241 -5.44 15.45 -14.16
C GLY A 241 -5.80 15.76 -12.70
N GLU A 242 -6.21 14.75 -11.95
CA GLU A 242 -6.54 14.90 -10.53
C GLU A 242 -5.27 15.09 -9.70
N LYS A 243 -5.43 15.75 -8.55
CA LYS A 243 -4.35 15.92 -7.57
C LYS A 243 -4.22 14.63 -6.76
N LEU A 244 -3.00 14.13 -6.65
CA LEU A 244 -2.69 13.04 -5.73
C LEU A 244 -2.32 13.59 -4.35
N GLU A 245 -2.73 12.89 -3.32
CA GLU A 245 -2.31 13.14 -1.95
C GLU A 245 -1.01 12.36 -1.68
N LYS A 246 -0.15 12.95 -0.86
CA LYS A 246 1.08 12.28 -0.42
C LYS A 246 0.76 11.34 0.72
N GLU A 247 1.45 10.22 0.78
CA GLU A 247 1.36 9.30 1.90
C GLU A 247 1.75 9.99 3.20
N THR A 248 0.95 9.81 4.22
CA THR A 248 1.19 10.30 5.59
C THR A 248 1.85 9.24 6.47
N TYR A 249 1.67 7.95 6.14
CA TYR A 249 2.26 6.79 6.80
C TYR A 249 2.88 5.89 5.73
N THR A 250 4.16 5.62 5.86
CA THR A 250 4.96 4.90 4.87
C THR A 250 5.51 3.60 5.44
N GLY A 251 6.16 2.79 4.61
CA GLY A 251 6.90 1.61 5.07
C GLY A 251 8.03 1.95 6.06
N PHE A 252 8.54 3.19 6.05
CA PHE A 252 9.51 3.66 7.07
C PHE A 252 8.84 3.77 8.44
N ASP A 253 7.64 4.32 8.51
CA ASP A 253 6.87 4.44 9.76
C ASP A 253 6.47 3.06 10.28
N ALA A 254 6.09 2.14 9.39
CA ALA A 254 5.80 0.75 9.73
C ALA A 254 7.03 0.03 10.33
N ALA A 255 8.22 0.27 9.78
CA ALA A 255 9.46 -0.31 10.29
C ALA A 255 9.80 0.23 11.68
N LEU A 256 9.59 1.52 11.94
CA LEU A 256 9.79 2.13 13.25
C LEU A 256 8.75 1.66 14.27
N ASP A 257 7.50 1.45 13.86
CA ASP A 257 6.46 0.89 14.73
C ASP A 257 6.80 -0.55 15.14
N GLU A 258 7.30 -1.36 14.21
CA GLU A 258 7.76 -2.73 14.52
C GLU A 258 8.97 -2.71 15.46
N GLU A 259 9.98 -1.87 15.18
CA GLU A 259 11.15 -1.69 16.05
C GLU A 259 10.74 -1.31 17.47
N GLN A 260 9.83 -0.35 17.62
CA GLN A 260 9.33 0.06 18.92
C GLN A 260 8.56 -1.05 19.63
N GLN A 261 7.70 -1.78 18.91
CA GLN A 261 6.96 -2.90 19.47
C GLN A 261 7.89 -4.03 19.96
N MET A 262 8.99 -4.27 19.25
CA MET A 262 10.03 -5.21 19.68
C MET A 262 10.69 -4.74 20.97
N ASN A 263 11.08 -3.47 21.04
CA ASN A 263 11.70 -2.87 22.22
C ASN A 263 10.76 -2.85 23.45
N GLU A 264 9.47 -2.66 23.25
CA GLU A 264 8.44 -2.75 24.28
C GLU A 264 8.17 -4.21 24.72
N GLY A 265 8.80 -5.19 24.06
CA GLY A 265 8.69 -6.61 24.40
C GLY A 265 7.35 -7.24 24.04
N LYS A 266 6.61 -6.68 23.08
CA LYS A 266 5.32 -7.20 22.61
C LYS A 266 5.41 -8.64 22.11
N TYR A 267 6.53 -9.01 21.52
CA TYR A 267 6.76 -10.35 20.96
C TYR A 267 7.32 -11.37 21.95
N LYS A 268 7.68 -10.99 23.19
CA LYS A 268 8.26 -11.90 24.19
C LYS A 268 7.40 -13.13 24.53
N LYS A 269 6.07 -13.00 24.40
CA LYS A 269 5.19 -14.16 24.62
C LYS A 269 5.22 -15.14 23.45
N ALA A 270 5.28 -14.61 22.22
CA ALA A 270 5.39 -15.42 21.02
C ALA A 270 6.77 -16.11 20.98
N GLU A 271 7.84 -15.37 21.25
CA GLU A 271 9.20 -15.88 21.36
C GLU A 271 9.26 -17.07 22.32
N LYS A 272 8.81 -16.91 23.58
CA LYS A 272 8.74 -18.01 24.56
C LYS A 272 7.89 -19.20 24.10
N TYR A 273 6.80 -18.94 23.39
CA TYR A 273 5.95 -20.01 22.88
C TYR A 273 6.68 -20.80 21.80
N TYR A 274 7.33 -20.14 20.84
CA TYR A 274 8.08 -20.82 19.78
C TYR A 274 9.34 -21.52 20.34
N ASP A 275 10.08 -20.91 21.27
CA ASP A 275 11.21 -21.54 21.95
C ASP A 275 10.78 -22.85 22.60
N SER A 276 9.64 -22.86 23.29
CA SER A 276 9.10 -24.08 23.92
C SER A 276 8.72 -25.19 22.94
N ILE A 277 8.46 -24.85 21.65
CA ILE A 277 8.16 -25.83 20.60
C ILE A 277 9.45 -26.40 19.99
N PHE A 278 10.48 -25.56 19.86
CA PHE A 278 11.73 -25.93 19.17
C PHE A 278 12.81 -26.46 20.11
N GLU A 279 12.66 -26.31 21.43
CA GLU A 279 13.55 -26.91 22.45
C GLU A 279 13.21 -28.39 22.76
N GLY A 280 12.26 -29.00 22.02
CA GLY A 280 11.78 -30.38 22.20
C GLY A 280 12.48 -31.41 21.29
#